data_9aef7d29c53bbd4d8da27d4689d251c2
#
_entry.id   9aef7d29c53bbd4d8da27d4689d251c2
#
_cell.length_a   1.000
_cell.length_b   1.000
_cell.length_c   1.000
_cell.angle_alpha   90.00
_cell.angle_beta   90.00
_cell.angle_gamma   90.00
#
_symmetry.space_group_name_H-M   'P 1'
#
loop_
_entity.id
_entity.type
_entity.pdbx_description
1 polymer ?
#
loop_
_entity_poly.entity_id
_entity_poly.type
_entity_poly.pdbx_seq_one_letter_code
_entity_poly.pdbx_strand_id
1 'polypeptide(L)'
;MQQGVAVARQLKTSCPPAAPRLPDLVAGLDRDTAGRDHFTIRDLTREFAITARTLRFYEEKGLLSPRREGEARLYNRRDRARLKYVLMGKSVGFSLEDVREMLDLYDLGDGQQTQLRLALGRFEDRIARLTRQRADIDRALAELTSAKHAVEAMLAARTAAPP
;
A
#
# COMPACT_ATOMS: atom_id res chain seq x y z
N MET A 1 -28.70 -12.48 -41.93
CA MET A 1 -29.44 -11.61 -41.02
C MET A 1 -29.08 -11.95 -39.60
N GLN A 2 -28.48 -10.97 -38.96
CA GLN A 2 -28.48 -10.59 -37.55
C GLN A 2 -27.57 -11.40 -36.63
N GLN A 3 -26.41 -10.84 -36.31
CA GLN A 3 -26.10 -9.86 -35.24
C GLN A 3 -26.29 -10.46 -33.83
N GLY A 4 -25.21 -11.00 -33.29
CA GLY A 4 -25.00 -11.28 -31.88
C GLY A 4 -23.97 -10.31 -31.33
N VAL A 5 -24.42 -9.24 -30.68
CA VAL A 5 -23.63 -8.15 -30.12
C VAL A 5 -22.86 -8.64 -28.94
N ALA A 6 -21.55 -8.66 -29.05
CA ALA A 6 -20.62 -8.86 -27.92
C ALA A 6 -20.64 -7.61 -27.02
N VAL A 7 -21.29 -7.70 -25.87
CA VAL A 7 -21.16 -6.71 -24.80
C VAL A 7 -19.90 -7.05 -23.99
N ALA A 8 -18.77 -6.56 -24.46
CA ALA A 8 -17.55 -6.48 -23.68
C ALA A 8 -17.73 -5.37 -22.62
N ARG A 9 -18.18 -5.77 -21.42
CA ARG A 9 -18.25 -4.90 -20.26
C ARG A 9 -16.83 -4.60 -19.81
N GLN A 10 -16.32 -3.44 -20.21
CA GLN A 10 -15.05 -2.89 -19.72
C GLN A 10 -15.14 -2.73 -18.20
N LEU A 11 -14.59 -3.69 -17.47
CA LEU A 11 -14.21 -3.51 -16.07
C LEU A 11 -13.12 -2.42 -16.04
N LYS A 12 -13.52 -1.20 -15.74
CA LYS A 12 -12.58 -0.15 -15.33
C LYS A 12 -11.95 -0.60 -14.02
N THR A 13 -10.85 -1.33 -14.11
CA THR A 13 -9.91 -1.51 -13.02
C THR A 13 -9.31 -0.14 -12.75
N SER A 14 -9.93 0.65 -11.87
CA SER A 14 -9.27 1.80 -11.28
C SER A 14 -8.15 1.25 -10.41
N CYS A 15 -6.95 1.21 -10.98
CA CYS A 15 -5.74 0.98 -10.22
C CYS A 15 -5.71 2.03 -9.10
N PRO A 16 -5.60 1.63 -7.80
CA PRO A 16 -5.42 2.61 -6.76
C PRO A 16 -4.17 3.44 -7.07
N PRO A 17 -4.16 4.74 -6.74
CA PRO A 17 -3.00 5.59 -6.99
C PRO A 17 -1.75 4.91 -6.44
N ALA A 18 -0.70 4.87 -7.26
CA ALA A 18 0.55 4.23 -6.92
C ALA A 18 1.04 4.75 -5.56
N ALA A 19 1.30 3.84 -4.63
CA ALA A 19 1.83 4.21 -3.32
C ALA A 19 3.13 5.03 -3.51
N PRO A 20 3.33 6.10 -2.74
CA PRO A 20 4.53 6.93 -2.86
C PRO A 20 5.78 6.07 -2.64
N ARG A 21 6.79 6.25 -3.47
CA ARG A 21 8.04 5.49 -3.40
C ARG A 21 8.86 5.94 -2.19
N LEU A 22 9.62 5.03 -1.60
CA LEU A 22 10.47 5.27 -0.42
C LEU A 22 11.41 6.49 -0.55
N PRO A 23 12.09 6.74 -1.70
CA PRO A 23 12.90 7.94 -1.91
C PRO A 23 12.08 9.24 -1.83
N ASP A 24 10.83 9.21 -2.35
CA ASP A 24 9.91 10.35 -2.27
C ASP A 24 9.44 10.60 -0.84
N LEU A 25 9.45 9.57 -0.01
CA LEU A 25 9.10 9.65 1.41
C LEU A 25 10.20 10.30 2.25
N VAL A 26 11.45 9.93 2.01
CA VAL A 26 12.61 10.46 2.76
C VAL A 26 12.93 11.90 2.31
N ALA A 27 12.82 12.19 1.01
CA ALA A 27 13.10 13.51 0.45
C ALA A 27 11.93 14.50 0.58
N GLY A 28 10.71 14.01 0.84
CA GLY A 28 9.48 14.80 0.82
C GLY A 28 8.96 15.25 2.17
N LEU A 29 9.68 15.01 3.28
CA LEU A 29 9.23 15.39 4.60
C LEU A 29 9.06 16.91 4.78
N ASP A 30 9.80 17.73 4.00
CA ASP A 30 9.82 19.18 4.16
C ASP A 30 9.34 20.01 2.95
N ARG A 31 9.18 19.41 1.76
CA ARG A 31 9.02 20.21 0.53
C ARG A 31 7.58 20.57 0.16
N ASP A 32 6.57 19.88 0.65
CA ASP A 32 5.20 20.00 0.12
C ASP A 32 4.21 20.73 1.05
N THR A 33 4.68 21.31 2.14
CA THR A 33 3.83 22.03 3.09
C THR A 33 4.16 23.52 3.14
N ALA A 34 4.29 24.20 1.99
CA ALA A 34 4.52 25.64 1.95
C ALA A 34 3.56 26.37 2.90
N GLY A 35 4.02 26.63 4.13
CA GLY A 35 3.35 27.53 5.09
C GLY A 35 2.23 26.95 5.95
N ARG A 36 1.89 25.66 5.85
CA ARG A 36 0.78 25.09 6.64
C ARG A 36 1.31 24.18 7.77
N ASP A 37 1.03 24.55 9.03
CA ASP A 37 1.49 23.82 10.22
C ASP A 37 0.45 22.82 10.75
N HIS A 38 -0.83 23.01 10.41
CA HIS A 38 -1.94 22.21 10.90
C HIS A 38 -2.86 21.76 9.78
N PHE A 39 -3.35 20.53 9.90
CA PHE A 39 -4.23 19.87 8.94
C PHE A 39 -5.48 19.38 9.65
N THR A 40 -6.62 19.57 9.03
CA THR A 40 -7.89 19.00 9.51
C THR A 40 -8.01 17.53 9.09
N ILE A 41 -8.95 16.80 9.69
CA ILE A 41 -9.29 15.43 9.28
C ILE A 41 -9.66 15.37 7.78
N ARG A 42 -10.36 16.43 7.28
CA ARG A 42 -10.78 16.54 5.87
C ARG A 42 -9.58 16.72 4.94
N ASP A 43 -8.59 17.50 5.35
CA ASP A 43 -7.37 17.71 4.56
C ASP A 43 -6.62 16.38 4.36
N LEU A 44 -6.37 15.66 5.45
CA LEU A 44 -5.63 14.40 5.39
C LEU A 44 -6.41 13.29 4.68
N THR A 45 -7.74 13.21 4.88
CA THR A 45 -8.54 12.21 4.16
C THR A 45 -8.57 12.45 2.66
N ARG A 46 -8.59 13.71 2.24
CA ARG A 46 -8.53 14.08 0.82
C ARG A 46 -7.14 13.82 0.24
N GLU A 47 -6.08 14.24 0.93
CA GLU A 47 -4.71 14.11 0.48
C GLU A 47 -4.29 12.64 0.29
N PHE A 48 -4.62 11.80 1.28
CA PHE A 48 -4.18 10.40 1.30
C PHE A 48 -5.24 9.42 0.79
N ALA A 49 -6.39 9.88 0.30
CA ALA A 49 -7.50 9.06 -0.18
C ALA A 49 -7.97 8.00 0.83
N ILE A 50 -8.00 8.33 2.11
CA ILE A 50 -8.43 7.46 3.21
C ILE A 50 -9.69 8.02 3.89
N THR A 51 -10.37 7.16 4.67
CA THR A 51 -11.57 7.58 5.39
C THR A 51 -11.24 8.24 6.74
N ALA A 52 -12.16 9.07 7.24
CA ALA A 52 -12.05 9.63 8.59
C ALA A 52 -12.03 8.52 9.67
N ARG A 53 -12.69 7.39 9.40
CA ARG A 53 -12.66 6.21 10.28
C ARG A 53 -11.25 5.62 10.35
N THR A 54 -10.56 5.52 9.22
CA THR A 54 -9.17 5.04 9.15
C THR A 54 -8.23 5.94 9.95
N LEU A 55 -8.38 7.28 9.85
CA LEU A 55 -7.58 8.22 10.65
C LEU A 55 -7.80 8.03 12.15
N ARG A 56 -9.06 7.93 12.58
CA ARG A 56 -9.41 7.70 13.99
C ARG A 56 -8.84 6.37 14.49
N PHE A 57 -8.90 5.33 13.68
CA PHE A 57 -8.30 4.06 14.02
C PHE A 57 -6.79 4.14 14.22
N TYR A 58 -6.07 4.92 13.40
CA TYR A 58 -4.64 5.15 13.61
C TYR A 58 -4.34 6.00 14.85
N GLU A 59 -5.21 6.93 15.18
CA GLU A 59 -5.17 7.68 16.45
C GLU A 59 -5.37 6.73 17.66
N GLU A 60 -6.38 5.85 17.63
CA GLU A 60 -6.64 4.85 18.65
C GLU A 60 -5.47 3.87 18.84
N LYS A 61 -4.74 3.57 17.76
CA LYS A 61 -3.53 2.74 17.79
C LYS A 61 -2.26 3.49 18.20
N GLY A 62 -2.36 4.77 18.56
CA GLY A 62 -1.22 5.59 18.98
C GLY A 62 -0.23 5.93 17.87
N LEU A 63 -0.62 5.74 16.60
CA LEU A 63 0.20 6.08 15.44
C LEU A 63 0.18 7.58 15.13
N LEU A 64 -0.91 8.26 15.48
CA LEU A 64 -1.13 9.69 15.33
C LEU A 64 -1.57 10.29 16.66
N SER A 65 -1.22 11.55 16.91
CA SER A 65 -1.54 12.25 18.16
C SER A 65 -2.03 13.68 17.88
N PRO A 66 -3.20 13.83 17.22
CA PRO A 66 -3.72 15.16 16.91
C PRO A 66 -4.05 15.94 18.16
N ARG A 67 -3.80 17.25 18.13
CA ARG A 67 -4.31 18.18 19.15
C ARG A 67 -5.83 18.32 18.99
N ARG A 68 -6.53 18.43 20.11
CA ARG A 68 -7.96 18.77 20.12
C ARG A 68 -8.14 20.25 20.30
N GLU A 69 -8.95 20.85 19.47
CA GLU A 69 -9.39 22.24 19.57
C GLU A 69 -10.93 22.25 19.54
N GLY A 70 -11.54 22.25 20.73
CA GLY A 70 -12.96 21.96 20.89
C GLY A 70 -13.26 20.53 20.41
N GLU A 71 -14.19 20.40 19.48
CA GLU A 71 -14.53 19.11 18.85
C GLU A 71 -13.64 18.76 17.64
N ALA A 72 -12.85 19.73 17.17
CA ALA A 72 -12.01 19.54 16.00
C ALA A 72 -10.70 18.82 16.36
N ARG A 73 -10.22 18.00 15.42
CA ARG A 73 -8.90 17.37 15.44
C ARG A 73 -7.96 18.12 14.51
N LEU A 74 -6.86 18.60 15.06
CA LEU A 74 -5.80 19.26 14.30
C LEU A 74 -4.53 18.41 14.33
N TYR A 75 -4.14 17.97 13.16
CA TYR A 75 -2.94 17.18 12.92
C TYR A 75 -1.80 18.13 12.55
N ASN A 76 -0.65 17.96 13.16
CA ASN A 76 0.55 18.73 12.83
C ASN A 76 1.35 18.12 11.68
N ARG A 77 2.45 18.76 11.27
CA ARG A 77 3.35 18.26 10.21
C ARG A 77 3.91 16.86 10.53
N ARG A 78 4.22 16.59 11.80
CA ARG A 78 4.72 15.29 12.26
C ARG A 78 3.64 14.21 12.11
N ASP A 79 2.38 14.48 12.50
CA ASP A 79 1.27 13.54 12.30
C ASP A 79 1.06 13.23 10.82
N ARG A 80 1.13 14.25 9.96
CA ARG A 80 1.05 14.06 8.50
C ARG A 80 2.18 13.17 7.97
N ALA A 81 3.42 13.40 8.42
CA ALA A 81 4.55 12.57 8.04
C ALA A 81 4.40 11.13 8.57
N ARG A 82 4.02 10.95 9.84
CA ARG A 82 3.73 9.62 10.43
C ARG A 82 2.65 8.89 9.65
N LEU A 83 1.56 9.58 9.26
CA LEU A 83 0.50 8.99 8.44
C LEU A 83 1.03 8.46 7.10
N LYS A 84 1.88 9.23 6.44
CA LYS A 84 2.53 8.82 5.18
C LYS A 84 3.32 7.51 5.37
N TYR A 85 4.10 7.39 6.44
CA TYR A 85 4.83 6.16 6.77
C TYR A 85 3.91 4.99 7.12
N VAL A 86 2.83 5.25 7.86
CA VAL A 86 1.82 4.22 8.18
C VAL A 86 1.22 3.64 6.91
N LEU A 87 0.79 4.49 5.98
CA LEU A 87 0.19 4.07 4.73
C LEU A 87 1.17 3.30 3.84
N MET A 88 2.42 3.76 3.76
CA MET A 88 3.48 3.04 3.05
C MET A 88 3.75 1.67 3.68
N GLY A 89 3.96 1.59 4.97
CA GLY A 89 4.19 0.32 5.66
C GLY A 89 3.06 -0.67 5.39
N LYS A 90 1.81 -0.19 5.45
CA LYS A 90 0.62 -0.99 5.12
C LYS A 90 0.62 -1.47 3.66
N SER A 91 0.99 -0.62 2.71
CA SER A 91 0.99 -0.99 1.29
C SER A 91 1.98 -2.10 0.95
N VAL A 92 3.09 -2.17 1.69
CA VAL A 92 4.08 -3.24 1.53
C VAL A 92 3.87 -4.40 2.53
N GLY A 93 2.80 -4.35 3.34
CA GLY A 93 2.32 -5.42 4.20
C GLY A 93 3.08 -5.55 5.54
N PHE A 94 3.57 -4.44 6.10
CA PHE A 94 3.94 -4.38 7.52
C PHE A 94 2.70 -4.38 8.40
N SER A 95 2.81 -4.95 9.60
CA SER A 95 1.80 -4.79 10.63
C SER A 95 1.80 -3.34 11.15
N LEU A 96 0.71 -2.90 11.78
CA LEU A 96 0.69 -1.57 12.40
C LEU A 96 1.66 -1.48 13.59
N GLU A 97 1.95 -2.60 14.21
CA GLU A 97 2.90 -2.70 15.31
C GLU A 97 4.34 -2.51 14.82
N ASP A 98 4.73 -3.18 13.73
CA ASP A 98 6.02 -2.96 13.08
C ASP A 98 6.21 -1.49 12.69
N VAL A 99 5.17 -0.89 12.11
CA VAL A 99 5.21 0.53 11.71
C VAL A 99 5.32 1.45 12.92
N ARG A 100 4.59 1.16 14.01
CA ARG A 100 4.66 1.95 15.24
C ARG A 100 6.07 1.88 15.85
N GLU A 101 6.64 0.68 15.99
CA GLU A 101 8.00 0.51 16.47
C GLU A 101 9.00 1.33 15.64
N MET A 102 8.91 1.26 14.30
CA MET A 102 9.79 2.05 13.44
C MET A 102 9.61 3.56 13.63
N LEU A 103 8.37 4.04 13.82
CA LEU A 103 8.08 5.46 14.03
C LEU A 103 8.54 5.94 15.41
N ASP A 104 8.36 5.13 16.46
CA ASP A 104 8.75 5.48 17.83
C ASP A 104 10.26 5.51 17.96
N LEU A 105 10.97 4.64 17.25
CA LEU A 105 12.41 4.66 17.15
C LEU A 105 12.95 5.95 16.49
N TYR A 106 12.26 6.48 15.48
CA TYR A 106 12.62 7.73 14.81
C TYR A 106 12.51 8.96 15.73
N ASP A 107 11.64 8.89 16.73
CA ASP A 107 11.37 9.97 17.66
C ASP A 107 12.39 10.11 18.81
N LEU A 108 13.17 9.07 19.09
CA LEU A 108 14.09 9.02 20.22
C LEU A 108 15.43 9.76 20.00
N GLY A 109 15.70 10.26 18.81
CA GLY A 109 16.78 11.24 18.52
C GLY A 109 18.23 10.84 18.81
N ASP A 110 18.47 9.80 19.63
CA ASP A 110 19.73 9.54 20.30
C ASP A 110 20.37 8.17 19.94
N GLY A 111 19.75 7.32 19.23
CA GLY A 111 20.23 5.98 18.90
C GLY A 111 20.20 5.62 17.43
N GLN A 112 20.32 6.62 16.55
CA GLN A 112 20.07 6.49 15.11
C GLN A 112 20.66 5.25 14.45
N GLN A 113 21.86 4.80 14.82
CA GLN A 113 22.48 3.65 14.16
C GLN A 113 21.84 2.31 14.49
N THR A 114 21.53 2.05 15.76
CA THR A 114 20.88 0.79 16.17
C THR A 114 19.48 0.69 15.58
N GLN A 115 18.77 1.80 15.57
CA GLN A 115 17.41 1.92 15.04
C GLN A 115 17.37 1.74 13.52
N LEU A 116 18.30 2.38 12.80
CA LEU A 116 18.42 2.20 11.36
C LEU A 116 18.77 0.75 11.00
N ARG A 117 19.60 0.08 11.80
CA ARG A 117 19.90 -1.36 11.60
C ARG A 117 18.67 -2.24 11.83
N LEU A 118 17.88 -1.97 12.88
CA LEU A 118 16.62 -2.70 13.12
C LEU A 118 15.62 -2.48 11.97
N ALA A 119 15.44 -1.24 11.54
CA ALA A 119 14.58 -0.93 10.40
C ALA A 119 15.07 -1.61 9.12
N LEU A 120 16.40 -1.60 8.86
CA LEU A 120 17.00 -2.27 7.72
C LEU A 120 16.70 -3.77 7.74
N GLY A 121 16.92 -4.45 8.87
CA GLY A 121 16.59 -5.88 9.02
C GLY A 121 15.11 -6.18 8.75
N ARG A 122 14.19 -5.34 9.23
CA ARG A 122 12.74 -5.48 8.94
C ARG A 122 12.44 -5.35 7.45
N PHE A 123 13.10 -4.40 6.75
CA PHE A 123 12.94 -4.26 5.30
C PHE A 123 13.50 -5.45 4.55
N GLU A 124 14.69 -5.94 4.92
CA GLU A 124 15.33 -7.12 4.31
C GLU A 124 14.45 -8.37 4.46
N ASP A 125 13.92 -8.63 5.65
CA ASP A 125 12.99 -9.73 5.91
C ASP A 125 11.72 -9.60 5.07
N ARG A 126 11.19 -8.40 4.92
CA ARG A 126 9.99 -8.17 4.12
C ARG A 126 10.26 -8.36 2.63
N ILE A 127 11.37 -7.86 2.13
CA ILE A 127 11.82 -8.06 0.75
C ILE A 127 11.98 -9.55 0.46
N ALA A 128 12.65 -10.28 1.35
CA ALA A 128 12.85 -11.73 1.19
C ALA A 128 11.51 -12.50 1.13
N ARG A 129 10.54 -12.12 1.97
CA ARG A 129 9.18 -12.72 1.94
C ARG A 129 8.45 -12.43 0.64
N LEU A 130 8.46 -11.18 0.20
CA LEU A 130 7.81 -10.78 -1.05
C LEU A 130 8.46 -11.44 -2.27
N THR A 131 9.78 -11.58 -2.28
CA THR A 131 10.51 -12.27 -3.35
C THR A 131 10.12 -13.74 -3.44
N ARG A 132 10.01 -14.44 -2.31
CA ARG A 132 9.51 -15.82 -2.28
C ARG A 132 8.07 -15.93 -2.77
N GLN A 133 7.19 -15.06 -2.27
CA GLN A 133 5.79 -15.04 -2.69
C GLN A 133 5.64 -14.78 -4.19
N ARG A 134 6.46 -13.88 -4.75
CA ARG A 134 6.49 -13.64 -6.20
C ARG A 134 6.90 -14.90 -6.97
N ALA A 135 7.96 -15.60 -6.54
CA ALA A 135 8.39 -16.82 -7.18
C ALA A 135 7.31 -17.94 -7.16
N ASP A 136 6.56 -18.03 -6.05
CA ASP A 136 5.45 -18.98 -5.93
C ASP A 136 4.29 -18.61 -6.88
N ILE A 137 3.96 -17.33 -6.99
CA ILE A 137 2.95 -16.85 -7.94
C ILE A 137 3.40 -17.10 -9.39
N ASP A 138 4.65 -16.79 -9.74
CA ASP A 138 5.19 -17.00 -11.09
C ASP A 138 5.13 -18.50 -11.47
N ARG A 139 5.42 -19.41 -10.53
CA ARG A 139 5.29 -20.86 -10.72
C ARG A 139 3.84 -21.27 -10.95
N ALA A 140 2.91 -20.80 -10.12
CA ALA A 140 1.49 -21.12 -10.26
C ALA A 140 0.93 -20.62 -11.60
N LEU A 141 1.34 -19.43 -12.04
CA LEU A 141 0.96 -18.89 -13.35
C LEU A 141 1.49 -19.77 -14.50
N ALA A 142 2.72 -20.25 -14.41
CA ALA A 142 3.29 -21.14 -15.43
C ALA A 142 2.53 -22.48 -15.50
N GLU A 143 2.18 -23.07 -14.37
CA GLU A 143 1.40 -24.30 -14.29
C GLU A 143 0.00 -24.13 -14.89
N LEU A 144 -0.70 -23.06 -14.52
CA LEU A 144 -2.04 -22.76 -15.04
C LEU A 144 -2.01 -22.48 -16.56
N THR A 145 -0.98 -21.77 -17.02
CA THR A 145 -0.80 -21.49 -18.45
C THR A 145 -0.57 -22.79 -19.23
N SER A 146 0.25 -23.69 -18.72
CA SER A 146 0.48 -25.00 -19.33
C SER A 146 -0.80 -25.85 -19.38
N ALA A 147 -1.55 -25.90 -18.27
CA ALA A 147 -2.82 -26.60 -18.21
C ALA A 147 -3.86 -26.03 -19.19
N LYS A 148 -3.93 -24.70 -19.29
CA LYS A 148 -4.79 -24.01 -20.25
C LYS A 148 -4.47 -24.44 -21.69
N HIS A 149 -3.20 -24.41 -22.09
CA HIS A 149 -2.79 -24.84 -23.45
C HIS A 149 -3.14 -26.31 -23.72
N ALA A 150 -2.98 -27.19 -22.74
CA ALA A 150 -3.37 -28.60 -22.89
C ALA A 150 -4.88 -28.74 -23.15
N VAL A 151 -5.73 -28.00 -22.41
CA VAL A 151 -7.18 -28.00 -22.61
C VAL A 151 -7.56 -27.42 -23.95
N GLU A 152 -6.92 -26.33 -24.39
CA GLU A 152 -7.14 -25.73 -25.72
C GLU A 152 -6.82 -26.71 -26.84
N ALA A 153 -5.70 -27.45 -26.73
CA ALA A 153 -5.32 -28.48 -27.69
C ALA A 153 -6.34 -29.63 -27.75
N MET A 154 -6.84 -30.06 -26.59
CA MET A 154 -7.89 -31.11 -26.51
C MET A 154 -9.19 -30.65 -27.14
N LEU A 155 -9.59 -29.39 -26.93
CA LEU A 155 -10.77 -28.80 -27.55
C LEU A 155 -10.63 -28.72 -29.09
N ALA A 156 -9.47 -28.24 -29.56
CA ALA A 156 -9.19 -28.15 -30.99
C ALA A 156 -9.22 -29.55 -31.67
N ALA A 157 -8.65 -30.55 -31.03
CA ALA A 157 -8.69 -31.92 -31.55
C ALA A 157 -10.12 -32.48 -31.66
N ARG A 158 -11.01 -32.16 -30.71
CA ARG A 158 -12.42 -32.59 -30.74
C ARG A 158 -13.25 -31.85 -31.80
N THR A 159 -12.95 -30.58 -32.08
CA THR A 159 -13.64 -29.81 -33.12
C THR A 159 -13.14 -30.13 -34.51
N ALA A 160 -11.95 -30.69 -34.64
CA ALA A 160 -11.37 -31.12 -35.94
C ALA A 160 -11.73 -32.55 -36.34
N ALA A 161 -12.32 -33.36 -35.42
CA ALA A 161 -12.78 -34.71 -35.77
C ALA A 161 -14.06 -34.65 -36.62
N PRO A 162 -14.11 -35.16 -37.85
CA PRO A 162 -15.33 -35.24 -38.62
C PRO A 162 -16.32 -36.21 -37.99
N PRO A 163 -17.65 -36.03 -38.27
CA PRO A 163 -18.70 -36.88 -37.70
C PRO A 163 -18.62 -38.33 -38.15
#